data_db691563412ccd041460f6ea1d859f95
#
_entry.id   db691563412ccd041460f6ea1d859f95
#
_cell.length_a   1.000
_cell.length_b   1.000
_cell.length_c   1.000
_cell.angle_alpha   90.00
_cell.angle_beta   90.00
_cell.angle_gamma   90.00
#
_symmetry.space_group_name_H-M   'P 1'
#
loop_
_entity.id
_entity.type
_entity.pdbx_description
1 polymer ?
#
loop_
_entity_poly.entity_id
_entity_poly.type
_entity_poly.pdbx_seq_one_letter_code
_entity_poly.pdbx_strand_id
1 'polypeptide(L)'
;MVTAAAGAGIGYAVAKKAVEEGATVVISDVHERRLAEAADLLAELAGIRPVTVVCDVRDEAQVQALLDAALAEHGRIDVMVNNAGLGGDTPLVEMTDEEWDRVLDITLTGSMRCTRASMRIMGAQGHGVIVNNASVLGWRAQAGQSHYAAAKAGVMALTRCAAIEGVESGVRINCVAPSFATHPFLARTSSEELLAELAAGEAYGRGAEPWEVANVVVFLASDYSSYMTGEVVSVSSQR
;
A
#
# COMPACT_ATOMS: atom_id res chain seq x y z
N MET A 1 9.62 4.74 2.42
CA MET A 1 8.91 5.19 1.18
C MET A 1 7.48 4.67 1.18
N VAL A 2 6.54 5.46 0.67
CA VAL A 2 5.11 5.05 0.57
C VAL A 2 4.57 5.44 -0.81
N THR A 3 4.00 4.47 -1.54
CA THR A 3 3.32 4.72 -2.82
C THR A 3 1.85 5.05 -2.63
N ALA A 4 1.25 5.81 -3.57
CA ALA A 4 -0.13 6.30 -3.51
C ALA A 4 -0.45 6.99 -2.16
N ALA A 5 0.44 7.91 -1.76
CA ALA A 5 0.39 8.60 -0.47
C ALA A 5 -0.25 10.01 -0.54
N ALA A 6 -0.78 10.39 -1.70
CA ALA A 6 -1.52 11.64 -1.87
C ALA A 6 -2.99 11.51 -1.42
N GLY A 7 -3.46 12.47 -0.67
CA GLY A 7 -4.85 12.51 -0.22
C GLY A 7 -5.04 12.01 1.22
N ALA A 8 -6.20 11.41 1.52
CA ALA A 8 -6.62 11.05 2.88
C ALA A 8 -6.84 9.53 3.07
N GLY A 9 -6.23 8.71 2.22
CA GLY A 9 -6.32 7.24 2.31
C GLY A 9 -5.22 6.62 3.17
N ILE A 10 -5.15 5.29 3.11
CA ILE A 10 -4.20 4.48 3.89
C ILE A 10 -2.75 4.94 3.65
N GLY A 11 -2.34 5.21 2.40
CA GLY A 11 -0.96 5.64 2.08
C GLY A 11 -0.56 6.92 2.80
N TYR A 12 -1.42 7.93 2.81
CA TYR A 12 -1.17 9.17 3.56
C TYR A 12 -1.13 8.92 5.08
N ALA A 13 -2.07 8.11 5.60
CA ALA A 13 -2.11 7.77 7.01
C ALA A 13 -0.84 7.03 7.46
N VAL A 14 -0.30 6.14 6.61
CA VAL A 14 0.99 5.46 6.85
C VAL A 14 2.15 6.45 6.87
N ALA A 15 2.22 7.37 5.89
CA ALA A 15 3.26 8.38 5.85
C ALA A 15 3.19 9.30 7.08
N LYS A 16 1.97 9.72 7.46
CA LYS A 16 1.73 10.52 8.67
C LYS A 16 2.17 9.78 9.93
N LYS A 17 1.74 8.52 10.10
CA LYS A 17 2.11 7.73 11.27
C LYS A 17 3.62 7.48 11.35
N ALA A 18 4.28 7.22 10.22
CA ALA A 18 5.72 7.06 10.17
C ALA A 18 6.46 8.34 10.61
N VAL A 19 5.99 9.52 10.19
CA VAL A 19 6.52 10.82 10.64
C VAL A 19 6.32 11.02 12.14
N GLU A 20 5.14 10.68 12.68
CA GLU A 20 4.85 10.76 14.12
C GLU A 20 5.80 9.87 14.95
N GLU A 21 6.26 8.76 14.38
CA GLU A 21 7.26 7.86 15.00
C GLU A 21 8.72 8.28 14.70
N GLY A 22 8.94 9.45 14.09
CA GLY A 22 10.27 10.02 13.86
C GLY A 22 10.96 9.55 12.58
N ALA A 23 10.27 8.89 11.66
CA ALA A 23 10.86 8.49 10.38
C ALA A 23 10.91 9.65 9.39
N THR A 24 11.97 9.73 8.60
CA THR A 24 11.97 10.50 7.36
C THR A 24 11.23 9.75 6.26
N VAL A 25 10.37 10.44 5.51
CA VAL A 25 9.54 9.80 4.52
C VAL A 25 9.75 10.36 3.11
N VAL A 26 9.70 9.47 2.13
CA VAL A 26 9.53 9.79 0.72
C VAL A 26 8.14 9.32 0.32
N ILE A 27 7.35 10.21 -0.28
CA ILE A 27 5.99 9.92 -0.70
C ILE A 27 5.86 10.03 -2.22
N SER A 28 5.05 9.16 -2.82
CA SER A 28 4.77 9.21 -4.25
C SER A 28 3.31 9.01 -4.57
N ASP A 29 2.89 9.56 -5.69
CA ASP A 29 1.55 9.40 -6.27
C ASP A 29 1.59 9.78 -7.75
N VAL A 30 0.58 9.39 -8.53
CA VAL A 30 0.41 9.86 -9.91
C VAL A 30 -0.19 11.28 -9.97
N HIS A 31 -0.74 11.78 -8.89
CA HIS A 31 -1.42 13.08 -8.80
C HIS A 31 -0.53 14.15 -8.16
N GLU A 32 0.24 14.85 -8.97
CA GLU A 32 1.22 15.86 -8.54
C GLU A 32 0.65 16.89 -7.54
N ARG A 33 -0.51 17.52 -7.85
CA ARG A 33 -1.11 18.52 -6.95
C ARG A 33 -1.46 17.95 -5.58
N ARG A 34 -2.13 16.78 -5.53
CA ARG A 34 -2.48 16.15 -4.25
C ARG A 34 -1.25 15.66 -3.49
N LEU A 35 -0.21 15.26 -4.21
CA LEU A 35 1.06 14.87 -3.62
C LEU A 35 1.76 16.05 -2.95
N ALA A 36 1.74 17.23 -3.59
CA ALA A 36 2.27 18.46 -3.02
C ALA A 36 1.49 18.88 -1.76
N GLU A 37 0.15 18.84 -1.80
CA GLU A 37 -0.73 19.12 -0.65
C GLU A 37 -0.44 18.16 0.54
N ALA A 38 -0.26 16.86 0.26
CA ALA A 38 0.10 15.89 1.29
C ALA A 38 1.48 16.18 1.91
N ALA A 39 2.45 16.57 1.09
CA ALA A 39 3.78 16.94 1.57
C ALA A 39 3.76 18.18 2.46
N ASP A 40 2.93 19.18 2.15
CA ASP A 40 2.76 20.38 2.99
C ASP A 40 2.18 20.02 4.36
N LEU A 41 1.15 19.18 4.41
CA LEU A 41 0.57 18.70 5.66
C LEU A 41 1.56 17.87 6.51
N LEU A 42 2.39 17.05 5.86
CA LEU A 42 3.43 16.30 6.57
C LEU A 42 4.56 17.21 7.06
N ALA A 43 4.89 18.26 6.30
CA ALA A 43 5.88 19.25 6.71
C ALA A 43 5.45 20.03 7.96
N GLU A 44 4.17 20.38 8.07
CA GLU A 44 3.61 21.02 9.28
C GLU A 44 3.77 20.12 10.51
N LEU A 45 3.65 18.80 10.35
CA LEU A 45 3.79 17.83 11.43
C LEU A 45 5.27 17.57 11.79
N ALA A 46 6.12 17.39 10.80
CA ALA A 46 7.53 16.97 10.96
C ALA A 46 8.51 18.14 11.12
N GLY A 47 8.12 19.36 10.75
CA GLY A 47 9.04 20.49 10.60
C GLY A 47 9.96 20.40 9.37
N ILE A 48 9.90 19.32 8.61
CA ILE A 48 10.69 19.08 7.40
C ILE A 48 9.76 18.54 6.31
N ARG A 49 9.83 19.15 5.12
CA ARG A 49 9.04 18.70 3.96
C ARG A 49 9.58 17.37 3.43
N PRO A 50 8.75 16.34 3.28
CA PRO A 50 9.17 15.07 2.69
C PRO A 50 9.52 15.24 1.20
N VAL A 51 10.42 14.38 0.71
CA VAL A 51 10.68 14.24 -0.72
C VAL A 51 9.42 13.70 -1.40
N THR A 52 9.06 14.32 -2.52
CA THR A 52 7.90 13.91 -3.33
C THR A 52 8.35 13.48 -4.72
N VAL A 53 7.83 12.36 -5.20
CA VAL A 53 8.10 11.86 -6.56
C VAL A 53 6.79 11.49 -7.24
N VAL A 54 6.51 12.10 -8.38
CA VAL A 54 5.40 11.66 -9.23
C VAL A 54 5.78 10.31 -9.83
N CYS A 55 4.98 9.28 -9.55
CA CYS A 55 5.29 7.92 -9.97
C CYS A 55 4.03 7.14 -10.30
N ASP A 56 3.97 6.64 -11.53
CA ASP A 56 3.05 5.60 -11.94
C ASP A 56 3.74 4.25 -11.78
N VAL A 57 3.24 3.41 -10.88
CA VAL A 57 3.81 2.08 -10.59
C VAL A 57 3.71 1.11 -11.77
N ARG A 58 2.98 1.47 -12.83
CA ARG A 58 2.94 0.73 -14.09
C ARG A 58 4.21 0.91 -14.93
N ASP A 59 4.97 1.95 -14.66
CA ASP A 59 6.17 2.32 -15.38
C ASP A 59 7.42 1.97 -14.54
N GLU A 60 8.20 1.00 -15.00
CA GLU A 60 9.43 0.55 -14.33
C GLU A 60 10.46 1.70 -14.18
N ALA A 61 10.56 2.60 -15.18
CA ALA A 61 11.51 3.70 -15.12
C ALA A 61 11.10 4.72 -14.03
N GLN A 62 9.80 4.98 -13.87
CA GLN A 62 9.32 5.85 -12.81
C GLN A 62 9.47 5.22 -11.42
N VAL A 63 9.27 3.91 -11.30
CA VAL A 63 9.57 3.17 -10.06
C VAL A 63 11.06 3.28 -9.73
N GLN A 64 11.96 3.09 -10.69
CA GLN A 64 13.39 3.25 -10.46
C GLN A 64 13.74 4.69 -10.05
N ALA A 65 13.19 5.70 -10.73
CA ALA A 65 13.41 7.10 -10.40
C ALA A 65 12.94 7.45 -8.97
N LEU A 66 11.84 6.83 -8.50
CA LEU A 66 11.38 6.99 -7.11
C LEU A 66 12.41 6.48 -6.10
N LEU A 67 13.00 5.31 -6.35
CA LEU A 67 14.02 4.75 -5.45
C LEU A 67 15.32 5.55 -5.53
N ASP A 68 15.73 5.97 -6.71
CA ASP A 68 16.93 6.78 -6.92
C ASP A 68 16.83 8.13 -6.20
N ALA A 69 15.66 8.77 -6.21
CA ALA A 69 15.41 10.00 -5.46
C ALA A 69 15.56 9.79 -3.93
N ALA A 70 15.03 8.66 -3.41
CA ALA A 70 15.20 8.33 -2.00
C ALA A 70 16.67 8.06 -1.63
N LEU A 71 17.42 7.37 -2.48
CA LEU A 71 18.85 7.12 -2.28
C LEU A 71 19.67 8.40 -2.38
N ALA A 72 19.36 9.29 -3.32
CA ALA A 72 20.06 10.56 -3.47
C ALA A 72 19.89 11.46 -2.25
N GLU A 73 18.70 11.47 -1.63
CA GLU A 73 18.42 12.31 -0.47
C GLU A 73 18.91 11.69 0.85
N HIS A 74 18.72 10.37 1.03
CA HIS A 74 18.92 9.72 2.33
C HIS A 74 20.05 8.68 2.34
N GLY A 75 20.60 8.31 1.19
CA GLY A 75 21.67 7.32 1.05
C GLY A 75 21.23 5.87 1.30
N ARG A 76 19.98 5.65 1.70
CA ARG A 76 19.43 4.32 2.06
C ARG A 76 17.92 4.26 1.93
N ILE A 77 17.39 3.05 1.89
CA ILE A 77 15.95 2.77 1.94
C ILE A 77 15.73 1.67 2.98
N ASP A 78 15.12 2.00 4.11
CA ASP A 78 14.86 1.03 5.19
C ASP A 78 13.51 0.36 5.04
N VAL A 79 12.51 1.12 4.58
CA VAL A 79 11.13 0.64 4.47
C VAL A 79 10.53 1.04 3.14
N MET A 80 9.89 0.07 2.47
CA MET A 80 9.03 0.29 1.31
C MET A 80 7.61 -0.14 1.63
N VAL A 81 6.63 0.76 1.47
CA VAL A 81 5.21 0.45 1.60
C VAL A 81 4.55 0.51 0.23
N ASN A 82 4.16 -0.63 -0.29
CA ASN A 82 3.47 -0.77 -1.57
C ASN A 82 1.96 -0.65 -1.34
N ASN A 83 1.47 0.60 -1.39
CA ASN A 83 0.08 0.90 -1.15
C ASN A 83 -0.71 1.22 -2.43
N ALA A 84 -0.04 1.50 -3.55
CA ALA A 84 -0.72 1.76 -4.81
C ALA A 84 -1.63 0.59 -5.21
N GLY A 85 -2.87 0.89 -5.55
CA GLY A 85 -3.85 -0.10 -5.96
C GLY A 85 -5.09 0.57 -6.53
N LEU A 86 -5.78 -0.15 -7.40
CA LEU A 86 -7.02 0.25 -8.03
C LEU A 86 -8.03 -0.89 -7.90
N GLY A 87 -9.24 -0.58 -7.48
CA GLY A 87 -10.40 -1.46 -7.56
C GLY A 87 -11.34 -1.07 -8.70
N GLY A 88 -12.46 -1.73 -8.78
CA GLY A 88 -13.55 -1.44 -9.69
C GLY A 88 -14.81 -2.12 -9.15
N ASP A 89 -15.92 -1.98 -9.84
CA ASP A 89 -17.18 -2.66 -9.54
C ASP A 89 -17.87 -3.00 -10.88
N THR A 90 -17.46 -4.14 -11.47
CA THR A 90 -17.96 -4.58 -12.78
C THR A 90 -18.27 -6.08 -12.70
N PRO A 91 -19.50 -6.51 -13.00
CA PRO A 91 -19.85 -7.93 -13.11
C PRO A 91 -18.91 -8.65 -14.09
N LEU A 92 -18.48 -9.88 -13.75
CA LEU A 92 -17.47 -10.60 -14.54
C LEU A 92 -17.86 -10.74 -16.03
N VAL A 93 -19.15 -10.92 -16.32
CA VAL A 93 -19.66 -11.08 -17.71
C VAL A 93 -19.67 -9.77 -18.49
N GLU A 94 -19.51 -8.62 -17.83
CA GLU A 94 -19.48 -7.28 -18.43
C GLU A 94 -18.07 -6.69 -18.40
N MET A 95 -17.15 -7.31 -17.65
CA MET A 95 -15.78 -6.82 -17.46
C MET A 95 -14.99 -6.93 -18.77
N THR A 96 -14.35 -5.85 -19.18
CA THR A 96 -13.47 -5.86 -20.35
C THR A 96 -12.06 -6.32 -19.98
N ASP A 97 -11.30 -6.78 -20.99
CA ASP A 97 -9.89 -7.14 -20.81
C ASP A 97 -9.08 -5.93 -20.35
N GLU A 98 -9.40 -4.72 -20.83
CA GLU A 98 -8.73 -3.48 -20.45
C GLU A 98 -8.97 -3.11 -18.98
N GLU A 99 -10.18 -3.33 -18.46
CA GLU A 99 -10.48 -3.12 -17.03
C GLU A 99 -9.72 -4.13 -16.17
N TRP A 100 -9.74 -5.40 -16.57
CA TRP A 100 -8.99 -6.47 -15.92
C TRP A 100 -7.50 -6.16 -15.89
N ASP A 101 -6.89 -5.92 -17.04
CA ASP A 101 -5.45 -5.67 -17.18
C ASP A 101 -5.02 -4.41 -16.40
N ARG A 102 -5.82 -3.35 -16.44
CA ARG A 102 -5.55 -2.12 -15.72
C ARG A 102 -5.48 -2.33 -14.21
N VAL A 103 -6.44 -3.08 -13.64
CA VAL A 103 -6.47 -3.36 -12.20
C VAL A 103 -5.30 -4.24 -11.80
N LEU A 104 -5.00 -5.28 -12.58
CA LEU A 104 -3.86 -6.16 -12.32
C LEU A 104 -2.52 -5.42 -12.46
N ASP A 105 -2.36 -4.60 -13.49
CA ASP A 105 -1.09 -3.89 -13.74
C ASP A 105 -0.77 -2.88 -12.63
N ILE A 106 -1.77 -2.12 -12.16
CA ILE A 106 -1.57 -1.19 -11.06
C ILE A 106 -1.36 -1.94 -9.74
N THR A 107 -2.26 -2.87 -9.41
CA THR A 107 -2.37 -3.42 -8.06
C THR A 107 -1.37 -4.55 -7.81
N LEU A 108 -1.22 -5.47 -8.75
CA LEU A 108 -0.32 -6.63 -8.62
C LEU A 108 1.04 -6.36 -9.26
N THR A 109 1.07 -6.01 -10.54
CA THR A 109 2.34 -5.84 -11.26
C THR A 109 3.10 -4.62 -10.74
N GLY A 110 2.41 -3.53 -10.38
CA GLY A 110 3.01 -2.37 -9.73
C GLY A 110 3.65 -2.71 -8.39
N SER A 111 2.93 -3.47 -7.54
CA SER A 111 3.49 -3.96 -6.27
C SER A 111 4.72 -4.87 -6.51
N MET A 112 4.70 -5.72 -7.53
CA MET A 112 5.83 -6.57 -7.91
C MET A 112 7.04 -5.73 -8.36
N ARG A 113 6.84 -4.71 -9.21
CA ARG A 113 7.93 -3.82 -9.65
C ARG A 113 8.59 -3.12 -8.46
N CYS A 114 7.78 -2.52 -7.59
CA CYS A 114 8.29 -1.84 -6.38
C CYS A 114 8.98 -2.81 -5.42
N THR A 115 8.41 -4.00 -5.17
CA THR A 115 9.03 -5.04 -4.34
C THR A 115 10.38 -5.47 -4.92
N ARG A 116 10.44 -5.80 -6.20
CA ARG A 116 11.66 -6.23 -6.89
C ARG A 116 12.76 -5.17 -6.84
N ALA A 117 12.43 -3.92 -7.13
CA ALA A 117 13.40 -2.82 -7.12
C ALA A 117 13.91 -2.55 -5.69
N SER A 118 13.03 -2.56 -4.69
CA SER A 118 13.41 -2.39 -3.29
C SER A 118 14.26 -3.54 -2.77
N MET A 119 13.93 -4.78 -3.10
CA MET A 119 14.73 -5.96 -2.70
C MET A 119 16.17 -5.90 -3.20
N ARG A 120 16.42 -5.38 -4.42
CA ARG A 120 17.78 -5.21 -4.95
C ARG A 120 18.60 -4.24 -4.09
N ILE A 121 18.02 -3.12 -3.70
CA ILE A 121 18.68 -2.09 -2.89
C ILE A 121 18.87 -2.58 -1.46
N MET A 122 17.79 -3.05 -0.82
CA MET A 122 17.80 -3.52 0.55
C MET A 122 18.69 -4.76 0.73
N GLY A 123 18.73 -5.66 -0.26
CA GLY A 123 19.61 -6.81 -0.27
C GLY A 123 21.09 -6.39 -0.33
N ALA A 124 21.44 -5.37 -1.10
CA ALA A 124 22.80 -4.81 -1.10
C ALA A 124 23.13 -4.09 0.23
N GLN A 125 22.14 -3.53 0.93
CA GLN A 125 22.29 -2.94 2.26
C GLN A 125 22.43 -3.99 3.37
N GLY A 126 22.00 -5.24 3.14
CA GLY A 126 21.94 -6.31 4.13
C GLY A 126 20.76 -6.20 5.09
N HIS A 127 19.81 -5.31 4.86
CA HIS A 127 18.61 -5.12 5.66
C HIS A 127 17.56 -4.32 4.91
N GLY A 128 16.31 -4.52 5.28
CA GLY A 128 15.17 -3.76 4.80
C GLY A 128 13.84 -4.39 5.18
N VAL A 129 12.78 -3.61 5.05
CA VAL A 129 11.41 -4.09 5.28
C VAL A 129 10.50 -3.65 4.14
N ILE A 130 9.71 -4.57 3.60
CA ILE A 130 8.68 -4.28 2.62
C ILE A 130 7.33 -4.64 3.22
N VAL A 131 6.37 -3.72 3.16
CA VAL A 131 4.98 -3.96 3.57
C VAL A 131 4.07 -3.75 2.37
N ASN A 132 3.45 -4.82 1.91
CA ASN A 132 2.48 -4.80 0.82
C ASN A 132 1.06 -4.55 1.36
N ASN A 133 0.27 -3.75 0.66
CA ASN A 133 -1.13 -3.52 1.00
C ASN A 133 -2.03 -4.38 0.10
N ALA A 134 -2.50 -5.53 0.61
CA ALA A 134 -3.49 -6.37 -0.04
C ALA A 134 -4.94 -5.92 0.32
N SER A 135 -5.82 -6.85 0.55
CA SER A 135 -7.21 -6.67 1.01
C SER A 135 -7.76 -8.01 1.49
N VAL A 136 -8.72 -8.02 2.39
CA VAL A 136 -9.48 -9.25 2.72
C VAL A 136 -10.15 -9.86 1.49
N LEU A 137 -10.42 -9.10 0.43
CA LEU A 137 -10.92 -9.62 -0.84
C LEU A 137 -9.92 -10.54 -1.56
N GLY A 138 -8.66 -10.60 -1.13
CA GLY A 138 -7.72 -11.61 -1.60
C GLY A 138 -8.08 -13.05 -1.16
N TRP A 139 -8.96 -13.21 -0.18
CA TRP A 139 -9.49 -14.51 0.29
C TRP A 139 -11.00 -14.53 0.52
N ARG A 140 -11.68 -13.36 0.50
CA ARG A 140 -13.15 -13.26 0.56
C ARG A 140 -13.71 -13.01 -0.83
N ALA A 141 -14.99 -13.28 -1.02
CA ALA A 141 -15.71 -13.02 -2.27
C ALA A 141 -16.59 -11.77 -2.14
N GLN A 142 -16.62 -10.98 -3.21
CA GLN A 142 -17.56 -9.89 -3.41
C GLN A 142 -17.90 -9.80 -4.90
N ALA A 143 -19.17 -9.70 -5.24
CA ALA A 143 -19.61 -9.51 -6.62
C ALA A 143 -18.99 -8.22 -7.21
N GLY A 144 -18.72 -8.20 -8.51
CA GLY A 144 -18.12 -7.05 -9.19
C GLY A 144 -16.62 -6.87 -8.96
N GLN A 145 -15.98 -7.66 -8.07
CA GLN A 145 -14.60 -7.45 -7.62
C GLN A 145 -13.60 -8.50 -8.14
N SER A 146 -13.94 -9.27 -9.18
CA SER A 146 -13.12 -10.41 -9.64
C SER A 146 -11.68 -10.04 -9.95
N HIS A 147 -11.45 -8.95 -10.69
CA HIS A 147 -10.12 -8.42 -11.04
C HIS A 147 -9.33 -7.97 -9.80
N TYR A 148 -10.00 -7.23 -8.91
CA TYR A 148 -9.38 -6.71 -7.69
C TYR A 148 -9.04 -7.83 -6.71
N ALA A 149 -9.96 -8.77 -6.51
CA ALA A 149 -9.75 -9.94 -5.65
C ALA A 149 -8.58 -10.79 -6.17
N ALA A 150 -8.52 -11.06 -7.49
CA ALA A 150 -7.41 -11.76 -8.12
C ALA A 150 -6.07 -11.03 -7.92
N ALA A 151 -6.04 -9.71 -8.13
CA ALA A 151 -4.85 -8.91 -7.92
C ALA A 151 -4.39 -8.94 -6.46
N LYS A 152 -5.31 -8.78 -5.49
CA LYS A 152 -5.00 -8.77 -4.06
C LYS A 152 -4.59 -10.15 -3.54
N ALA A 153 -5.17 -11.24 -4.05
CA ALA A 153 -4.70 -12.60 -3.80
C ALA A 153 -3.27 -12.80 -4.35
N GLY A 154 -3.01 -12.27 -5.56
CA GLY A 154 -1.67 -12.26 -6.15
C GLY A 154 -0.65 -11.50 -5.30
N VAL A 155 -0.99 -10.35 -4.73
CA VAL A 155 -0.13 -9.58 -3.80
C VAL A 155 0.22 -10.41 -2.56
N MET A 156 -0.73 -11.14 -1.99
CA MET A 156 -0.48 -12.04 -0.86
C MET A 156 0.49 -13.18 -1.23
N ALA A 157 0.30 -13.79 -2.42
CA ALA A 157 1.18 -14.83 -2.91
C ALA A 157 2.59 -14.29 -3.22
N LEU A 158 2.69 -13.13 -3.89
CA LEU A 158 3.95 -12.41 -4.12
C LEU A 158 4.69 -12.16 -2.81
N THR A 159 3.99 -11.68 -1.77
CA THR A 159 4.58 -11.41 -0.46
C THR A 159 5.23 -12.67 0.13
N ARG A 160 4.52 -13.81 0.13
CA ARG A 160 5.05 -15.06 0.69
C ARG A 160 6.28 -15.58 -0.06
N CYS A 161 6.25 -15.53 -1.40
CA CYS A 161 7.39 -15.98 -2.20
C CYS A 161 8.60 -15.04 -2.04
N ALA A 162 8.39 -13.74 -2.19
CA ALA A 162 9.46 -12.75 -2.06
C ALA A 162 10.06 -12.72 -0.65
N ALA A 163 9.27 -13.02 0.40
CA ALA A 163 9.75 -13.12 1.77
C ALA A 163 10.80 -14.22 1.94
N ILE A 164 10.57 -15.40 1.35
CA ILE A 164 11.54 -16.50 1.40
C ILE A 164 12.84 -16.11 0.70
N GLU A 165 12.74 -15.46 -0.45
CA GLU A 165 13.92 -14.97 -1.21
C GLU A 165 14.67 -13.86 -0.46
N GLY A 166 13.95 -13.03 0.34
CA GLY A 166 14.52 -11.91 1.09
C GLY A 166 15.32 -12.31 2.34
N VAL A 167 15.06 -13.50 2.92
CA VAL A 167 15.66 -13.92 4.19
C VAL A 167 17.18 -13.89 4.18
N GLU A 168 17.82 -14.43 3.15
CA GLU A 168 19.28 -14.51 3.06
C GLU A 168 19.97 -13.14 2.99
N SER A 169 19.24 -12.14 2.50
CA SER A 169 19.73 -10.76 2.38
C SER A 169 19.23 -9.84 3.51
N GLY A 170 18.60 -10.38 4.55
CA GLY A 170 18.13 -9.62 5.71
C GLY A 170 16.91 -8.74 5.40
N VAL A 171 16.14 -9.05 4.36
CA VAL A 171 14.94 -8.30 3.98
C VAL A 171 13.68 -9.03 4.46
N ARG A 172 12.88 -8.37 5.29
CA ARG A 172 11.57 -8.88 5.72
C ARG A 172 10.48 -8.33 4.79
N ILE A 173 9.55 -9.18 4.39
CA ILE A 173 8.45 -8.79 3.51
C ILE A 173 7.15 -9.33 4.10
N ASN A 174 6.24 -8.44 4.46
CA ASN A 174 4.93 -8.78 5.01
C ASN A 174 3.80 -8.06 4.27
N CYS A 175 2.59 -8.42 4.55
CA CYS A 175 1.41 -7.87 3.92
C CYS A 175 0.35 -7.52 4.96
N VAL A 176 -0.33 -6.40 4.79
CA VAL A 176 -1.60 -6.11 5.48
C VAL A 176 -2.77 -6.40 4.55
N ALA A 177 -3.85 -6.90 5.10
CA ALA A 177 -5.08 -7.15 4.37
C ALA A 177 -6.25 -6.44 5.07
N PRO A 178 -6.47 -5.15 4.77
CA PRO A 178 -7.60 -4.42 5.31
C PRO A 178 -8.93 -4.95 4.78
N SER A 179 -9.97 -4.86 5.62
CA SER A 179 -11.36 -4.92 5.17
C SER A 179 -11.81 -3.56 4.65
N PHE A 180 -13.08 -3.26 4.77
CA PHE A 180 -13.62 -1.95 4.41
C PHE A 180 -12.95 -0.83 5.22
N ALA A 181 -12.21 0.05 4.54
CA ALA A 181 -11.61 1.24 5.14
C ALA A 181 -12.25 2.50 4.56
N THR A 182 -12.69 3.40 5.45
CA THR A 182 -13.31 4.66 5.05
C THR A 182 -12.25 5.64 4.55
N HIS A 183 -12.51 6.30 3.43
CA HIS A 183 -11.70 7.43 2.97
C HIS A 183 -12.52 8.33 2.03
N PRO A 184 -12.18 9.64 1.92
CA PRO A 184 -12.99 10.60 1.17
C PRO A 184 -13.19 10.28 -0.30
N PHE A 185 -12.28 9.55 -0.94
CA PHE A 185 -12.45 9.12 -2.33
C PHE A 185 -13.57 8.07 -2.44
N LEU A 186 -13.60 7.09 -1.55
CA LEU A 186 -14.65 6.07 -1.52
C LEU A 186 -16.03 6.69 -1.31
N ALA A 187 -16.13 7.66 -0.39
CA ALA A 187 -17.36 8.41 -0.15
C ALA A 187 -17.87 9.21 -1.37
N ARG A 188 -16.98 9.51 -2.34
CA ARG A 188 -17.36 10.20 -3.59
C ARG A 188 -17.73 9.24 -4.72
N THR A 189 -17.30 8.00 -4.65
CA THR A 189 -17.43 7.00 -5.73
C THR A 189 -18.42 5.89 -5.42
N SER A 190 -18.94 5.84 -4.17
CA SER A 190 -19.89 4.84 -3.71
C SER A 190 -21.17 5.50 -3.19
N SER A 191 -22.31 4.84 -3.36
CA SER A 191 -23.57 5.33 -2.78
C SER A 191 -23.58 5.20 -1.26
N GLU A 192 -24.40 6.01 -0.58
CA GLU A 192 -24.57 5.92 0.87
C GLU A 192 -25.11 4.54 1.29
N GLU A 193 -25.98 3.94 0.48
CA GLU A 193 -26.54 2.62 0.72
C GLU A 193 -25.44 1.54 0.69
N LEU A 194 -24.56 1.58 -0.31
CA LEU A 194 -23.43 0.65 -0.41
C LEU A 194 -22.47 0.81 0.78
N LEU A 195 -22.17 2.04 1.15
CA LEU A 195 -21.30 2.30 2.31
C LEU A 195 -21.92 1.81 3.62
N ALA A 196 -23.23 1.97 3.78
CA ALA A 196 -23.97 1.45 4.93
C ALA A 196 -24.00 -0.09 4.95
N GLU A 197 -24.17 -0.74 3.78
CA GLU A 197 -24.12 -2.19 3.66
C GLU A 197 -22.73 -2.74 4.01
N LEU A 198 -21.67 -2.12 3.48
CA LEU A 198 -20.28 -2.51 3.79
C LEU A 198 -19.98 -2.33 5.29
N ALA A 199 -20.43 -1.22 5.89
CA ALA A 199 -20.27 -0.98 7.33
C ALA A 199 -21.04 -2.00 8.16
N ALA A 200 -22.27 -2.35 7.78
CA ALA A 200 -23.07 -3.37 8.45
C ALA A 200 -22.46 -4.79 8.35
N GLY A 201 -21.65 -5.05 7.32
CA GLY A 201 -20.86 -6.26 7.16
C GLY A 201 -19.72 -6.41 8.17
N GLU A 202 -19.23 -5.30 8.74
CA GLU A 202 -18.19 -5.30 9.75
C GLU A 202 -18.76 -5.50 11.16
N ALA A 203 -18.05 -6.22 12.05
CA ALA A 203 -18.53 -6.51 13.39
C ALA A 203 -18.70 -5.25 14.26
N TYR A 204 -17.88 -4.21 14.00
CA TYR A 204 -18.03 -2.92 14.67
C TYR A 204 -19.11 -2.01 14.07
N GLY A 205 -19.78 -2.43 12.99
CA GLY A 205 -20.79 -1.62 12.30
C GLY A 205 -20.23 -0.37 11.61
N ARG A 206 -18.93 -0.33 11.36
CA ARG A 206 -18.22 0.76 10.67
C ARG A 206 -17.02 0.23 9.90
N GLY A 207 -16.59 0.98 8.91
CA GLY A 207 -15.29 0.75 8.28
C GLY A 207 -14.11 1.09 9.22
N ALA A 208 -12.95 0.55 8.91
CA ALA A 208 -11.72 0.97 9.57
C ALA A 208 -11.33 2.39 9.15
N GLU A 209 -10.83 3.17 10.08
CA GLU A 209 -10.18 4.44 9.75
C GLU A 209 -8.79 4.17 9.15
N PRO A 210 -8.32 4.99 8.19
CA PRO A 210 -7.02 4.78 7.57
C PRO A 210 -5.85 4.67 8.56
N TRP A 211 -5.90 5.39 9.67
CA TRP A 211 -4.87 5.32 10.71
C TRP A 211 -4.86 3.98 11.47
N GLU A 212 -5.99 3.28 11.58
CA GLU A 212 -6.04 1.93 12.19
C GLU A 212 -5.23 0.93 11.35
N VAL A 213 -5.31 1.04 10.03
CA VAL A 213 -4.48 0.26 9.10
C VAL A 213 -3.02 0.70 9.17
N ALA A 214 -2.77 2.01 9.20
CA ALA A 214 -1.42 2.57 9.26
C ALA A 214 -0.64 2.09 10.50
N ASN A 215 -1.30 1.95 11.65
CA ASN A 215 -0.68 1.42 12.86
C ASN A 215 -0.11 0.01 12.65
N VAL A 216 -0.83 -0.86 11.95
CA VAL A 216 -0.36 -2.22 11.64
C VAL A 216 0.77 -2.20 10.62
N VAL A 217 0.70 -1.32 9.61
CA VAL A 217 1.79 -1.15 8.64
C VAL A 217 3.07 -0.69 9.34
N VAL A 218 3.00 0.30 10.22
CA VAL A 218 4.16 0.81 10.97
C VAL A 218 4.69 -0.24 11.96
N PHE A 219 3.82 -1.01 12.62
CA PHE A 219 4.25 -2.16 13.41
C PHE A 219 5.04 -3.17 12.56
N LEU A 220 4.55 -3.56 11.38
CA LEU A 220 5.25 -4.47 10.47
C LEU A 220 6.56 -3.88 9.92
N ALA A 221 6.65 -2.56 9.80
CA ALA A 221 7.85 -1.85 9.38
C ALA A 221 8.91 -1.75 10.50
N SER A 222 8.51 -1.88 11.77
CA SER A 222 9.37 -1.70 12.94
C SER A 222 10.06 -3.00 13.39
N ASP A 223 11.02 -2.87 14.31
CA ASP A 223 11.70 -3.99 14.95
C ASP A 223 10.80 -4.81 15.88
N TYR A 224 9.63 -4.28 16.28
CA TYR A 224 8.63 -5.04 17.03
C TYR A 224 8.12 -6.28 16.29
N SER A 225 8.25 -6.30 14.97
CA SER A 225 7.90 -7.43 14.08
C SER A 225 9.12 -8.16 13.52
N SER A 226 10.28 -8.07 14.18
CA SER A 226 11.56 -8.59 13.67
C SER A 226 11.58 -10.10 13.34
N TYR A 227 10.68 -10.89 13.94
CA TYR A 227 10.52 -12.32 13.63
C TYR A 227 9.46 -12.63 12.56
N MET A 228 8.82 -11.60 12.02
CA MET A 228 7.73 -11.75 11.04
C MET A 228 8.25 -11.50 9.61
N THR A 229 8.09 -12.49 8.74
CA THR A 229 8.27 -12.38 7.29
C THR A 229 7.37 -13.38 6.58
N GLY A 230 6.81 -13.01 5.43
CA GLY A 230 5.85 -13.83 4.67
C GLY A 230 4.43 -13.81 5.22
N GLU A 231 4.16 -13.03 6.27
CA GLU A 231 2.85 -12.98 6.91
C GLU A 231 1.87 -12.07 6.16
N VAL A 232 0.61 -12.48 6.20
CA VAL A 232 -0.54 -11.67 5.74
C VAL A 232 -1.41 -11.37 6.95
N VAL A 233 -1.33 -10.13 7.44
CA VAL A 233 -2.01 -9.69 8.65
C VAL A 233 -3.33 -9.03 8.28
N SER A 234 -4.44 -9.63 8.70
CA SER A 234 -5.77 -9.04 8.53
C SER A 234 -5.96 -7.83 9.43
N VAL A 235 -6.44 -6.73 8.85
CA VAL A 235 -6.88 -5.53 9.59
C VAL A 235 -8.37 -5.38 9.34
N SER A 236 -9.16 -6.14 10.07
CA SER A 236 -10.60 -6.23 9.86
C SER A 236 -11.32 -6.61 11.16
N SER A 237 -12.55 -6.13 11.30
CA SER A 237 -13.48 -6.63 12.29
C SER A 237 -14.32 -7.73 11.65
N GLN A 238 -13.93 -8.98 11.85
CA GLN A 238 -14.64 -10.12 11.21
C GLN A 238 -15.97 -10.42 11.89
N ARG A 239 -16.98 -10.72 11.05
CA ARG A 239 -18.19 -11.44 11.44
C ARG A 239 -18.08 -12.86 10.98
#